data_01a5e4076a92cbc34f74c66af675a50d
#
_entry.id   01a5e4076a92cbc34f74c66af675a50d
#
_cell.length_a   1.000
_cell.length_b   1.000
_cell.length_c   1.000
_cell.angle_alpha   90.00
_cell.angle_beta   90.00
_cell.angle_gamma   90.00
#
_symmetry.space_group_name_H-M   'P 1'
#
loop_
_entity.id
_entity.type
_entity.pdbx_description
1 polymer ?
#
loop_
_entity_poly.entity_id
_entity_poly.type
_entity_poly.pdbx_seq_one_letter_code
_entity_poly.pdbx_strand_id
1 'polypeptide(L)'
;MKPLAPSALIAAVLLAAAPAHAGQEEPPLRVVASFSILADLVRQVGGPQVSVQPLVPAGGDAHVYQPTPADARALGRADLVFVNGLGFEGWIDRLVQAASYKGALVVATQGIEPIASEEGGEGGGHEYEHEHGHDHEHGHGHHDHAHGGQDPHAWQSVPNAMRYVRNIADGLCAARPANCPVWRDNAAKYL
;
A
#
# COMPACT_ATOMS: atom_id res chain seq x y z
N MET A 1 -81.96 -44.63 2.16
CA MET A 1 -81.32 -43.37 2.54
C MET A 1 -79.94 -43.67 3.07
N LYS A 2 -78.87 -43.32 2.32
CA LYS A 2 -77.42 -43.52 2.73
C LYS A 2 -76.87 -42.17 3.11
N PRO A 3 -76.19 -42.01 4.24
CA PRO A 3 -75.55 -40.77 4.58
C PRO A 3 -74.20 -40.59 3.81
N LEU A 4 -74.03 -39.37 3.26
CA LEU A 4 -72.77 -38.91 2.67
C LEU A 4 -71.79 -38.56 3.80
N ALA A 5 -70.56 -39.09 3.69
CA ALA A 5 -69.44 -38.71 4.52
C ALA A 5 -68.69 -37.45 3.95
N PRO A 6 -68.31 -36.50 4.78
CA PRO A 6 -67.56 -35.35 4.30
C PRO A 6 -66.07 -35.70 4.08
N SER A 7 -65.53 -35.44 2.88
CA SER A 7 -64.13 -35.52 2.52
C SER A 7 -63.38 -34.32 3.09
N ALA A 8 -62.52 -34.57 4.06
CA ALA A 8 -61.57 -33.56 4.58
C ALA A 8 -60.40 -33.39 3.60
N LEU A 9 -60.34 -32.18 2.99
CA LEU A 9 -59.14 -31.75 2.21
C LEU A 9 -58.03 -31.34 3.18
N ILE A 10 -56.97 -32.10 3.24
CA ILE A 10 -55.72 -31.74 3.94
C ILE A 10 -54.89 -30.92 2.97
N ALA A 11 -54.82 -29.58 3.17
CA ALA A 11 -53.91 -28.69 2.44
C ALA A 11 -52.51 -28.86 3.03
N ALA A 12 -51.60 -29.52 2.30
CA ALA A 12 -50.18 -29.60 2.64
C ALA A 12 -49.50 -28.27 2.29
N VAL A 13 -49.16 -27.48 3.31
CA VAL A 13 -48.33 -26.28 3.14
C VAL A 13 -46.87 -26.72 2.99
N LEU A 14 -46.35 -26.72 1.76
CA LEU A 14 -44.94 -26.87 1.48
C LEU A 14 -44.18 -25.59 1.89
N LEU A 15 -43.55 -25.62 3.07
CA LEU A 15 -42.59 -24.59 3.47
C LEU A 15 -41.33 -24.76 2.59
N ALA A 16 -41.19 -23.93 1.57
CA ALA A 16 -39.96 -23.83 0.79
C ALA A 16 -38.87 -23.23 1.68
N ALA A 17 -37.98 -24.09 2.22
CA ALA A 17 -36.76 -23.64 2.87
C ALA A 17 -35.84 -23.01 1.79
N ALA A 18 -35.74 -21.67 1.78
CA ALA A 18 -34.75 -20.98 0.98
C ALA A 18 -33.35 -21.45 1.45
N PRO A 19 -32.43 -21.85 0.53
CA PRO A 19 -31.06 -22.16 0.93
C PRO A 19 -30.44 -20.92 1.58
N ALA A 20 -30.10 -21.03 2.86
CA ALA A 20 -29.23 -20.05 3.49
C ALA A 20 -27.92 -20.07 2.70
N HIS A 21 -27.67 -19.03 1.92
CA HIS A 21 -26.33 -18.81 1.35
C HIS A 21 -25.43 -18.56 2.56
N ALA A 22 -24.72 -19.63 3.01
CA ALA A 22 -23.55 -19.46 3.85
C ALA A 22 -22.64 -18.53 3.07
N GLY A 23 -22.48 -17.29 3.58
CA GLY A 23 -21.66 -16.28 2.93
C GLY A 23 -20.28 -16.88 2.69
N GLN A 24 -19.92 -17.09 1.43
CA GLN A 24 -18.56 -17.41 1.07
C GLN A 24 -17.73 -16.21 1.49
N GLU A 25 -16.93 -16.36 2.54
CA GLU A 25 -15.97 -15.33 2.91
C GLU A 25 -15.07 -15.09 1.70
N GLU A 26 -15.10 -13.87 1.18
CA GLU A 26 -14.21 -13.50 0.08
C GLU A 26 -12.75 -13.70 0.51
N PRO A 27 -11.88 -14.21 -0.38
CA PRO A 27 -10.48 -14.39 -0.05
C PRO A 27 -9.85 -13.04 0.35
N PRO A 28 -8.85 -13.04 1.25
CA PRO A 28 -8.17 -11.82 1.65
C PRO A 28 -7.65 -11.04 0.45
N LEU A 29 -7.78 -9.71 0.49
CA LEU A 29 -7.24 -8.81 -0.53
C LEU A 29 -5.71 -8.94 -0.55
N ARG A 30 -5.11 -9.25 -1.70
CA ARG A 30 -3.67 -9.37 -1.84
C ARG A 30 -3.05 -7.99 -1.96
N VAL A 31 -2.30 -7.60 -0.97
CA VAL A 31 -1.69 -6.28 -0.88
C VAL A 31 -0.18 -6.41 -0.91
N VAL A 32 0.46 -5.56 -1.70
CA VAL A 32 1.91 -5.35 -1.64
C VAL A 32 2.17 -3.98 -0.99
N ALA A 33 3.09 -3.95 -0.05
CA ALA A 33 3.60 -2.70 0.54
C ALA A 33 5.10 -2.57 0.23
N SER A 34 5.57 -1.37 -0.05
CA SER A 34 6.96 -1.15 -0.47
C SER A 34 7.96 -1.56 0.60
N PHE A 35 7.66 -1.38 1.89
CA PHE A 35 8.56 -1.75 2.99
C PHE A 35 7.80 -2.23 4.23
N SER A 36 8.56 -2.81 5.17
CA SER A 36 8.03 -3.56 6.31
C SER A 36 7.16 -2.75 7.27
N ILE A 37 7.53 -1.49 7.57
CA ILE A 37 6.75 -0.62 8.47
C ILE A 37 5.40 -0.29 7.83
N LEU A 38 5.38 0.08 6.56
CA LEU A 38 4.14 0.32 5.83
C LEU A 38 3.27 -0.94 5.77
N ALA A 39 3.89 -2.11 5.57
CA ALA A 39 3.19 -3.38 5.59
C ALA A 39 2.54 -3.68 6.94
N ASP A 40 3.19 -3.30 8.04
CA ASP A 40 2.61 -3.44 9.38
C ASP A 40 1.38 -2.54 9.55
N LEU A 41 1.49 -1.26 9.20
CA LEU A 41 0.34 -0.34 9.23
C LEU A 41 -0.84 -0.86 8.40
N VAL A 42 -0.57 -1.41 7.22
CA VAL A 42 -1.61 -2.01 6.38
C VAL A 42 -2.26 -3.22 7.05
N ARG A 43 -1.49 -4.07 7.74
CA ARG A 43 -2.02 -5.22 8.49
C ARG A 43 -2.88 -4.78 9.66
N GLN A 44 -2.46 -3.75 10.40
CA GLN A 44 -3.24 -3.22 11.54
C GLN A 44 -4.62 -2.70 11.09
N VAL A 45 -4.68 -2.01 9.95
CA VAL A 45 -5.93 -1.49 9.40
C VAL A 45 -6.75 -2.60 8.73
N GLY A 46 -6.12 -3.42 7.89
CA GLY A 46 -6.80 -4.43 7.06
C GLY A 46 -7.27 -5.65 7.85
N GLY A 47 -6.57 -6.00 8.95
CA GLY A 47 -6.87 -7.19 9.75
C GLY A 47 -6.77 -8.47 8.92
N PRO A 48 -7.60 -9.49 9.23
CA PRO A 48 -7.57 -10.78 8.53
C PRO A 48 -8.08 -10.70 7.08
N GLN A 49 -8.66 -9.58 6.68
CA GLN A 49 -9.23 -9.39 5.35
C GLN A 49 -8.20 -8.97 4.30
N VAL A 50 -6.93 -8.81 4.68
CA VAL A 50 -5.81 -8.52 3.79
C VAL A 50 -4.68 -9.54 3.95
N SER A 51 -4.03 -9.87 2.86
CA SER A 51 -2.77 -10.62 2.84
C SER A 51 -1.67 -9.68 2.36
N VAL A 52 -0.78 -9.25 3.27
CA VAL A 52 0.18 -8.18 2.99
C VAL A 52 1.59 -8.73 2.84
N GLN A 53 2.20 -8.50 1.69
CA GLN A 53 3.60 -8.83 1.40
C GLN A 53 4.42 -7.53 1.31
N PRO A 54 5.45 -7.33 2.18
CA PRO A 54 6.42 -6.27 1.99
C PRO A 54 7.39 -6.64 0.86
N LEU A 55 7.83 -5.66 0.07
CA LEU A 55 8.93 -5.82 -0.90
C LEU A 55 10.27 -5.76 -0.15
N VAL A 56 10.47 -4.70 0.63
CA VAL A 56 11.65 -4.57 1.48
C VAL A 56 11.33 -5.13 2.86
N PRO A 57 12.01 -6.24 3.28
CA PRO A 57 11.77 -6.85 4.58
C PRO A 57 12.30 -5.98 5.73
N ALA A 58 11.97 -6.37 6.97
CA ALA A 58 12.52 -5.74 8.15
C ALA A 58 14.06 -5.81 8.15
N GLY A 59 14.70 -4.69 8.46
CA GLY A 59 16.16 -4.54 8.42
C GLY A 59 16.74 -4.31 7.03
N GLY A 60 15.93 -4.32 5.98
CA GLY A 60 16.36 -3.92 4.63
C GLY A 60 16.33 -2.40 4.44
N ASP A 61 17.21 -1.90 3.58
CA ASP A 61 17.26 -0.50 3.20
C ASP A 61 16.42 -0.27 1.93
N ALA A 62 15.35 0.51 2.05
CA ALA A 62 14.43 0.79 0.94
C ALA A 62 15.00 1.79 -0.07
N HIS A 63 15.96 2.65 0.31
CA HIS A 63 16.55 3.64 -0.59
C HIS A 63 17.38 2.99 -1.71
N VAL A 64 18.11 1.92 -1.36
CA VAL A 64 19.05 1.22 -2.26
C VAL A 64 18.57 -0.18 -2.65
N TYR A 65 17.32 -0.51 -2.36
CA TYR A 65 16.75 -1.81 -2.66
C TYR A 65 16.77 -2.11 -4.16
N GLN A 66 17.17 -3.33 -4.48
CA GLN A 66 17.16 -3.83 -5.85
C GLN A 66 16.06 -4.89 -6.00
N PRO A 67 14.94 -4.57 -6.67
CA PRO A 67 13.85 -5.50 -6.85
C PRO A 67 14.26 -6.76 -7.61
N THR A 68 13.72 -7.88 -7.17
CA THR A 68 13.96 -9.19 -7.75
C THR A 68 12.83 -9.58 -8.73
N PRO A 69 13.03 -10.62 -9.57
CA PRO A 69 11.94 -11.19 -10.35
C PRO A 69 10.79 -11.74 -9.49
N ALA A 70 11.04 -12.09 -8.24
CA ALA A 70 10.01 -12.52 -7.30
C ALA A 70 9.10 -11.34 -6.90
N ASP A 71 9.68 -10.15 -6.71
CA ASP A 71 8.94 -8.93 -6.40
C ASP A 71 8.05 -8.50 -7.56
N ALA A 72 8.56 -8.58 -8.79
CA ALA A 72 7.76 -8.32 -9.99
C ALA A 72 6.56 -9.28 -10.09
N ARG A 73 6.75 -10.56 -9.76
CA ARG A 73 5.64 -11.53 -9.73
C ARG A 73 4.66 -11.25 -8.60
N ALA A 74 5.13 -10.81 -7.42
CA ALA A 74 4.29 -10.46 -6.31
C ALA A 74 3.44 -9.23 -6.65
N LEU A 75 4.07 -8.19 -7.18
CA LEU A 75 3.41 -6.96 -7.62
C LEU A 75 2.37 -7.25 -8.70
N GLY A 76 2.72 -8.02 -9.73
CA GLY A 76 1.81 -8.36 -10.84
C GLY A 76 0.57 -9.16 -10.41
N ARG A 77 0.59 -9.77 -9.20
CA ARG A 77 -0.55 -10.50 -8.62
C ARG A 77 -1.29 -9.72 -7.54
N ALA A 78 -0.79 -8.56 -7.15
CA ALA A 78 -1.41 -7.75 -6.11
C ALA A 78 -2.73 -7.14 -6.61
N ASP A 79 -3.70 -7.10 -5.72
CA ASP A 79 -4.96 -6.40 -5.95
C ASP A 79 -4.82 -4.90 -5.64
N LEU A 80 -3.88 -4.57 -4.72
CA LEU A 80 -3.59 -3.21 -4.28
C LEU A 80 -2.12 -3.08 -3.88
N VAL A 81 -1.51 -1.93 -4.17
CA VAL A 81 -0.13 -1.61 -3.81
C VAL A 81 -0.09 -0.34 -2.97
N PHE A 82 0.63 -0.37 -1.86
CA PHE A 82 0.94 0.80 -1.06
C PHE A 82 2.43 1.14 -1.17
N VAL A 83 2.71 2.41 -1.40
CA VAL A 83 4.07 2.97 -1.41
C VAL A 83 4.16 4.15 -0.44
N ASN A 84 5.35 4.46 0.02
CA ASN A 84 5.59 5.66 0.83
C ASN A 84 5.35 6.92 0.01
N GLY A 85 6.04 7.05 -1.10
CA GLY A 85 6.14 8.29 -1.86
C GLY A 85 7.31 9.17 -1.37
N LEU A 86 7.30 10.46 -1.70
CA LEU A 86 8.35 11.43 -1.36
C LEU A 86 9.75 11.02 -1.85
N GLY A 87 9.82 10.23 -2.93
CA GLY A 87 11.10 9.75 -3.47
C GLY A 87 11.75 8.61 -2.69
N PHE A 88 11.10 8.07 -1.65
CA PHE A 88 11.65 6.99 -0.81
C PHE A 88 12.01 5.73 -1.60
N GLU A 89 11.15 5.34 -2.52
CA GLU A 89 11.34 4.16 -3.37
C GLU A 89 11.76 4.56 -4.79
N GLY A 90 12.98 5.02 -5.00
CA GLY A 90 13.46 5.42 -6.32
C GLY A 90 13.44 4.32 -7.41
N TRP A 91 13.16 3.07 -7.01
CA TRP A 91 13.10 1.88 -7.87
C TRP A 91 11.67 1.46 -8.24
N ILE A 92 10.63 2.03 -7.59
CA ILE A 92 9.25 1.50 -7.67
C ILE A 92 8.67 1.57 -9.08
N ASP A 93 8.88 2.67 -9.81
CA ASP A 93 8.32 2.86 -11.15
C ASP A 93 8.86 1.80 -12.13
N ARG A 94 10.15 1.48 -12.04
CA ARG A 94 10.77 0.42 -12.85
C ARG A 94 10.17 -0.94 -12.53
N LEU A 95 9.88 -1.22 -11.25
CA LEU A 95 9.26 -2.47 -10.82
C LEU A 95 7.81 -2.56 -11.30
N VAL A 96 7.03 -1.49 -11.21
CA VAL A 96 5.64 -1.41 -11.72
C VAL A 96 5.60 -1.72 -13.22
N GLN A 97 6.52 -1.14 -13.98
CA GLN A 97 6.64 -1.41 -15.41
C GLN A 97 7.04 -2.87 -15.69
N ALA A 98 8.06 -3.39 -15.02
CA ALA A 98 8.53 -4.76 -15.18
C ALA A 98 7.46 -5.80 -14.82
N ALA A 99 6.64 -5.51 -13.80
CA ALA A 99 5.51 -6.33 -13.39
C ALA A 99 4.29 -6.20 -14.31
N SER A 100 4.28 -5.23 -15.22
CA SER A 100 3.10 -4.83 -16.02
C SER A 100 1.86 -4.59 -15.15
N TYR A 101 2.07 -4.06 -13.94
CA TYR A 101 1.01 -3.83 -12.97
C TYR A 101 0.05 -2.74 -13.46
N LYS A 102 -1.26 -3.00 -13.36
CA LYS A 102 -2.33 -2.10 -13.80
C LYS A 102 -3.34 -1.78 -12.69
N GLY A 103 -3.11 -2.36 -11.51
CA GLY A 103 -3.97 -2.12 -10.34
C GLY A 103 -3.76 -0.74 -9.71
N ALA A 104 -4.46 -0.51 -8.62
CA ALA A 104 -4.35 0.74 -7.88
C ALA A 104 -3.03 0.79 -7.07
N LEU A 105 -2.38 1.95 -7.13
CA LEU A 105 -1.22 2.29 -6.31
C LEU A 105 -1.60 3.46 -5.40
N VAL A 106 -1.46 3.27 -4.10
CA VAL A 106 -1.80 4.26 -3.07
C VAL A 106 -0.53 4.79 -2.45
N VAL A 107 -0.36 6.11 -2.48
CA VAL A 107 0.75 6.81 -1.82
C VAL A 107 0.35 7.12 -0.38
N ALA A 108 1.04 6.50 0.58
CA ALA A 108 0.71 6.61 2.00
C ALA A 108 0.95 8.02 2.57
N THR A 109 1.89 8.77 1.99
CA THR A 109 2.21 10.16 2.38
C THR A 109 1.30 11.21 1.74
N GLN A 110 0.26 10.82 1.02
CA GLN A 110 -0.62 11.79 0.37
C GLN A 110 -1.19 12.80 1.38
N GLY A 111 -1.01 14.10 1.08
CA GLY A 111 -1.47 15.20 1.92
C GLY A 111 -0.62 15.45 3.18
N ILE A 112 0.58 14.90 3.25
CA ILE A 112 1.61 15.25 4.23
C ILE A 112 2.50 16.34 3.63
N GLU A 113 2.77 17.36 4.41
CA GLU A 113 3.81 18.35 4.12
C GLU A 113 5.13 17.80 4.68
N PRO A 114 6.07 17.36 3.82
CA PRO A 114 7.34 16.83 4.29
C PRO A 114 8.21 17.93 4.89
N ILE A 115 9.05 17.56 5.86
CA ILE A 115 10.08 18.45 6.39
C ILE A 115 11.17 18.58 5.30
N ALA A 116 11.76 19.77 5.20
CA ALA A 116 12.97 19.92 4.38
C ALA A 116 14.08 19.03 4.95
N SER A 117 14.74 18.23 4.14
CA SER A 117 15.91 17.47 4.60
C SER A 117 17.09 18.42 4.76
N GLU A 118 17.77 18.36 5.89
CA GLU A 118 18.98 19.16 6.14
C GLU A 118 20.20 18.65 5.36
N GLU A 119 20.08 17.56 4.61
CA GLU A 119 21.19 16.96 3.84
C GLU A 119 21.63 17.75 2.60
N GLY A 120 21.19 19.00 2.44
CA GLY A 120 21.58 19.90 1.36
C GLY A 120 22.42 21.10 1.77
N GLY A 121 22.83 21.24 3.02
CA GLY A 121 23.36 22.50 3.53
C GLY A 121 24.58 22.41 4.44
N GLU A 122 25.65 21.71 4.08
CA GLU A 122 26.99 22.01 4.60
C GLU A 122 28.07 21.75 3.53
N GLY A 123 28.04 22.58 2.49
CA GLY A 123 29.24 22.94 1.77
C GLY A 123 30.03 23.96 2.58
N GLY A 124 30.60 23.54 3.72
CA GLY A 124 31.62 24.32 4.42
C GLY A 124 32.77 24.54 3.50
N GLY A 125 32.92 25.76 2.99
CA GLY A 125 34.06 26.20 2.19
C GLY A 125 35.35 26.01 2.95
N HIS A 126 36.08 24.96 2.63
CA HIS A 126 37.51 24.90 2.83
C HIS A 126 38.16 25.23 1.51
N GLU A 127 38.53 26.50 1.39
CA GLU A 127 39.38 27.09 0.38
C GLU A 127 40.77 26.44 0.55
N TYR A 128 41.05 25.44 -0.28
CA TYR A 128 42.45 24.98 -0.52
C TYR A 128 42.77 25.34 -1.95
N GLU A 129 43.54 26.46 -2.10
CA GLU A 129 44.23 26.77 -3.33
C GLU A 129 45.25 25.63 -3.65
N HIS A 130 45.00 24.87 -4.69
CA HIS A 130 46.03 24.12 -5.41
C HIS A 130 45.83 24.33 -6.91
N GLU A 131 46.70 25.19 -7.40
CA GLU A 131 47.01 25.43 -8.81
C GLU A 131 47.70 24.19 -9.39
N HIS A 132 47.05 23.42 -10.25
CA HIS A 132 47.67 22.59 -11.29
C HIS A 132 46.68 22.41 -12.43
N GLY A 133 46.99 23.07 -13.56
CA GLY A 133 46.32 22.90 -14.82
C GLY A 133 46.62 21.54 -15.45
N HIS A 134 45.56 20.89 -15.93
CA HIS A 134 45.60 19.96 -17.04
C HIS A 134 44.22 19.94 -17.71
N ASP A 135 44.18 20.43 -18.93
CA ASP A 135 43.04 20.28 -19.87
C ASP A 135 42.81 18.80 -20.18
N HIS A 136 41.61 18.30 -19.86
CA HIS A 136 40.98 17.19 -20.55
C HIS A 136 39.46 17.39 -20.59
N GLU A 137 39.01 17.81 -21.74
CA GLU A 137 37.61 17.91 -22.17
C GLU A 137 37.01 16.51 -22.31
N HIS A 138 36.24 16.06 -21.36
CA HIS A 138 35.30 14.97 -21.50
C HIS A 138 33.98 15.40 -20.85
N GLY A 139 33.06 15.87 -21.70
CA GLY A 139 31.70 16.18 -21.32
C GLY A 139 30.94 14.91 -20.95
N HIS A 140 30.86 14.59 -19.69
CA HIS A 140 29.84 13.70 -19.13
C HIS A 140 28.79 14.58 -18.47
N GLY A 141 27.66 14.72 -19.17
CA GLY A 141 26.47 15.36 -18.62
C GLY A 141 26.02 14.58 -17.39
N HIS A 142 26.43 15.00 -16.22
CA HIS A 142 25.81 14.63 -14.97
C HIS A 142 24.43 15.28 -14.98
N HIS A 143 23.40 14.49 -15.22
CA HIS A 143 22.05 14.89 -14.85
C HIS A 143 22.00 14.87 -13.32
N ASP A 144 22.38 15.98 -12.71
CA ASP A 144 22.06 16.27 -11.31
C ASP A 144 20.54 16.31 -11.22
N HIS A 145 19.95 15.16 -10.86
CA HIS A 145 18.62 15.16 -10.27
C HIS A 145 18.78 15.82 -8.91
N ALA A 146 18.61 17.13 -8.87
CA ALA A 146 18.38 17.89 -7.64
C ALA A 146 17.11 17.32 -7.01
N HIS A 147 17.24 16.26 -6.22
CA HIS A 147 16.23 15.83 -5.28
C HIS A 147 16.13 16.96 -4.25
N GLY A 148 15.21 17.88 -4.49
CA GLY A 148 14.92 18.94 -3.54
C GLY A 148 14.58 18.29 -2.20
N GLY A 149 15.44 18.54 -1.23
CA GLY A 149 15.54 18.03 0.11
C GLY A 149 14.27 17.86 0.90
N GLN A 150 13.44 16.91 0.57
CA GLN A 150 12.30 16.51 1.39
C GLN A 150 12.64 15.21 2.12
N ASP A 151 12.46 15.20 3.44
CA ASP A 151 12.65 13.99 4.24
C ASP A 151 11.52 13.00 3.95
N PRO A 152 11.82 11.81 3.36
CA PRO A 152 10.81 10.82 3.05
C PRO A 152 10.35 10.01 4.27
N HIS A 153 11.02 10.12 5.43
CA HIS A 153 10.76 9.32 6.62
C HIS A 153 9.57 9.84 7.44
N ALA A 154 8.52 10.30 6.76
CA ALA A 154 7.39 10.98 7.36
C ALA A 154 6.64 10.14 8.42
N TRP A 155 6.70 8.80 8.35
CA TRP A 155 6.06 7.90 9.33
C TRP A 155 6.66 8.00 10.75
N GLN A 156 7.86 8.57 10.91
CA GLN A 156 8.49 8.76 12.21
C GLN A 156 7.80 9.85 13.05
N SER A 157 7.01 10.70 12.43
CA SER A 157 6.15 11.67 13.11
C SER A 157 4.78 11.05 13.41
N VAL A 158 4.35 11.07 14.68
CA VAL A 158 3.03 10.54 15.08
C VAL A 158 1.88 11.17 14.29
N PRO A 159 1.78 12.51 14.12
CA PRO A 159 0.73 13.10 13.30
C PRO A 159 0.74 12.59 11.85
N ASN A 160 1.92 12.39 11.27
CA ASN A 160 2.04 11.85 9.93
C ASN A 160 1.66 10.37 9.88
N ALA A 161 2.10 9.55 10.85
CA ALA A 161 1.70 8.15 10.95
C ALA A 161 0.17 8.01 11.02
N MET A 162 -0.51 8.90 11.74
CA MET A 162 -1.99 8.96 11.73
C MET A 162 -2.55 9.26 10.34
N ARG A 163 -1.86 10.07 9.53
CA ARG A 163 -2.26 10.33 8.13
C ARG A 163 -2.07 9.07 7.28
N TYR A 164 -0.95 8.34 7.44
CA TYR A 164 -0.74 7.05 6.77
C TYR A 164 -1.90 6.10 7.05
N VAL A 165 -2.28 5.93 8.31
CA VAL A 165 -3.38 5.03 8.70
C VAL A 165 -4.70 5.40 8.01
N ARG A 166 -5.01 6.70 7.90
CA ARG A 166 -6.20 7.18 7.18
C ARG A 166 -6.12 6.90 5.68
N ASN A 167 -4.98 7.22 5.06
CA ASN A 167 -4.75 6.98 3.63
C ASN A 167 -4.81 5.49 3.29
N ILE A 168 -4.29 4.63 4.19
CA ILE A 168 -4.39 3.17 4.06
C ILE A 168 -5.86 2.73 4.12
N ALA A 169 -6.63 3.20 5.11
CA ALA A 169 -8.05 2.86 5.22
C ALA A 169 -8.82 3.30 3.98
N ASP A 170 -8.56 4.50 3.48
CA ASP A 170 -9.22 5.00 2.26
C ASP A 170 -8.85 4.18 1.02
N GLY A 171 -7.57 3.81 0.86
CA GLY A 171 -7.12 2.94 -0.22
C GLY A 171 -7.75 1.55 -0.19
N LEU A 172 -7.82 0.93 0.98
CA LEU A 172 -8.50 -0.35 1.18
C LEU A 172 -10.00 -0.23 0.87
N CYS A 173 -10.66 0.82 1.38
CA CYS A 173 -12.07 1.09 1.12
C CYS A 173 -12.37 1.26 -0.38
N ALA A 174 -11.49 1.94 -1.12
CA ALA A 174 -11.64 2.10 -2.56
C ALA A 174 -11.50 0.76 -3.31
N ALA A 175 -10.58 -0.10 -2.85
CA ALA A 175 -10.34 -1.41 -3.47
C ALA A 175 -11.47 -2.41 -3.19
N ARG A 176 -12.08 -2.38 -2.00
CA ARG A 176 -13.18 -3.28 -1.63
C ARG A 176 -14.19 -2.58 -0.70
N PRO A 177 -15.16 -1.84 -1.27
CA PRO A 177 -16.10 -1.02 -0.49
C PRO A 177 -16.92 -1.79 0.55
N ALA A 178 -17.22 -3.06 0.32
CA ALA A 178 -17.99 -3.89 1.24
C ALA A 178 -17.31 -4.04 2.62
N ASN A 179 -15.98 -4.02 2.67
CA ASN A 179 -15.20 -4.18 3.90
C ASN A 179 -14.86 -2.84 4.58
N CYS A 180 -15.22 -1.73 3.95
CA CYS A 180 -14.83 -0.39 4.42
C CYS A 180 -15.26 -0.08 5.87
N PRO A 181 -16.44 -0.46 6.36
CA PRO A 181 -16.83 -0.21 7.75
C PRO A 181 -15.84 -0.84 8.76
N VAL A 182 -15.38 -2.07 8.50
CA VAL A 182 -14.44 -2.78 9.36
C VAL A 182 -13.07 -2.11 9.33
N TRP A 183 -12.58 -1.72 8.15
CA TRP A 183 -11.26 -1.08 8.03
C TRP A 183 -11.22 0.31 8.64
N ARG A 184 -12.31 1.08 8.55
CA ARG A 184 -12.42 2.37 9.24
C ARG A 184 -12.47 2.22 10.77
N ASP A 185 -13.16 1.19 11.26
CA ASP A 185 -13.19 0.88 12.69
C ASP A 185 -11.81 0.45 13.21
N ASN A 186 -11.10 -0.42 12.47
CA ASN A 186 -9.74 -0.81 12.79
C ASN A 186 -8.78 0.40 12.80
N ALA A 187 -8.86 1.26 11.79
CA ALA A 187 -8.07 2.48 11.75
C ALA A 187 -8.36 3.39 12.94
N ALA A 188 -9.64 3.58 13.31
CA ALA A 188 -10.02 4.40 14.45
C ALA A 188 -9.53 3.85 15.79
N LYS A 189 -9.46 2.52 15.94
CA LYS A 189 -8.93 1.86 17.15
C LYS A 189 -7.42 1.92 17.23
N TYR A 190 -6.73 1.99 16.10
CA TYR A 190 -5.28 2.05 16.03
C TYR A 190 -4.75 3.48 16.28
N LEU A 191 -5.55 4.51 15.97
CA LEU A 191 -5.25 5.94 16.16
C LEU A 191 -5.53 6.42 17.58
#